data_43e5eb98d0417f581728639ea9488b48
#
_entry.id   43e5eb98d0417f581728639ea9488b48
#
_cell.length_a   1.000
_cell.length_b   1.000
_cell.length_c   1.000
_cell.angle_alpha   90.00
_cell.angle_beta   90.00
_cell.angle_gamma   90.00
#
_symmetry.space_group_name_H-M   'P 1'
#
loop_
_entity.id
_entity.type
_entity.pdbx_description
1 polymer ?
#
loop_
_entity_poly.entity_id
_entity_poly.type
_entity_poly.pdbx_seq_one_letter_code
_entity_poly.pdbx_strand_id
1 'polypeptide(L)'
;NGSYIAISDGSVTAYSTQHGSGIGGGYNGNGSGITISGGSVTAYSECNGSGIGGGYKGNGSNITISGGSVAAHSKWFGSGIGGGREGNGSNITISGGSVTAYSERNGSGIGGGYNGSGSDITISGGSVTAYSHGFDNVKGSDIGGGYNGNSNNIYISGGSVKAQTLDYTPVKSANENISVYRYDISNPDCSNIGIDGNNWTPSIHSDNDKTLYAWLTGEDHYITVGSEKKAYIFDSASETFSNTKRTLSSSDFQFAAPENLT
;
A
#
# COMPACT_ATOMS: atom_id res chain seq x y z
N ASN A 1 -23.56 3.27 -8.64
CA ASN A 1 -22.59 2.22 -8.38
C ASN A 1 -21.73 2.00 -9.62
N GLY A 2 -20.42 1.80 -9.44
CA GLY A 2 -19.52 1.25 -10.44
C GLY A 2 -19.19 -0.18 -10.05
N SER A 3 -19.48 -1.13 -10.92
CA SER A 3 -19.31 -2.55 -10.62
C SER A 3 -18.69 -3.29 -11.80
N TYR A 4 -17.87 -4.29 -11.49
CA TYR A 4 -17.25 -5.18 -12.50
C TYR A 4 -16.38 -4.44 -13.52
N ILE A 5 -15.50 -3.57 -13.02
CA ILE A 5 -14.54 -2.84 -13.85
C ILE A 5 -13.26 -3.66 -13.96
N ALA A 6 -12.84 -3.98 -15.18
CA ALA A 6 -11.60 -4.70 -15.45
C ALA A 6 -10.69 -3.86 -16.33
N ILE A 7 -9.43 -3.69 -15.90
CA ILE A 7 -8.37 -3.02 -16.64
C ILE A 7 -7.19 -3.99 -16.73
N SER A 8 -6.87 -4.46 -17.93
CA SER A 8 -5.82 -5.45 -18.14
C SER A 8 -4.60 -4.89 -18.87
N ASP A 9 -4.76 -3.75 -19.58
CA ASP A 9 -3.69 -3.12 -20.35
C ASP A 9 -4.09 -1.69 -20.75
N GLY A 10 -3.16 -0.99 -21.42
CA GLY A 10 -3.38 0.34 -21.93
C GLY A 10 -3.15 1.45 -20.90
N SER A 11 -3.60 2.66 -21.22
CA SER A 11 -3.49 3.82 -20.35
C SER A 11 -4.88 4.38 -20.03
N VAL A 12 -5.21 4.42 -18.75
CA VAL A 12 -6.49 4.93 -18.25
C VAL A 12 -6.23 6.11 -17.34
N THR A 13 -6.81 7.28 -17.68
CA THR A 13 -6.85 8.44 -16.79
C THR A 13 -8.31 8.77 -16.50
N ALA A 14 -8.69 8.64 -15.24
CA ALA A 14 -10.05 8.88 -14.77
C ALA A 14 -10.07 9.98 -13.71
N TYR A 15 -10.91 10.96 -13.92
CA TYR A 15 -10.98 12.15 -13.08
C TYR A 15 -12.42 12.46 -12.67
N SER A 16 -12.63 12.69 -11.38
CA SER A 16 -13.91 13.15 -10.83
C SER A 16 -13.75 14.50 -10.15
N THR A 17 -14.45 15.52 -10.63
CA THR A 17 -14.43 16.87 -10.07
C THR A 17 -15.39 17.06 -8.91
N GLN A 18 -16.28 16.09 -8.69
CA GLN A 18 -17.32 16.16 -7.69
C GLN A 18 -17.20 15.00 -6.69
N HIS A 19 -18.29 14.51 -6.22
CA HIS A 19 -18.35 13.52 -5.14
C HIS A 19 -18.20 12.04 -5.58
N GLY A 20 -17.96 11.80 -6.86
CA GLY A 20 -17.68 10.45 -7.38
C GLY A 20 -16.22 10.06 -7.16
N SER A 21 -15.95 8.77 -7.23
CA SER A 21 -14.58 8.25 -7.35
C SER A 21 -14.00 8.52 -8.73
N GLY A 22 -12.68 8.49 -8.87
CA GLY A 22 -12.05 8.49 -10.20
C GLY A 22 -12.46 7.25 -11.00
N ILE A 23 -12.34 6.06 -10.39
CA ILE A 23 -12.81 4.78 -10.96
C ILE A 23 -13.71 4.11 -9.93
N GLY A 24 -14.99 3.88 -10.26
CA GLY A 24 -15.94 3.16 -9.43
C GLY A 24 -17.27 3.87 -9.20
N GLY A 25 -17.60 4.20 -7.95
CA GLY A 25 -18.89 4.75 -7.56
C GLY A 25 -19.07 6.24 -7.81
N GLY A 26 -20.24 6.65 -8.23
CA GLY A 26 -20.67 8.07 -8.22
C GLY A 26 -21.13 8.50 -6.82
N TYR A 27 -21.76 9.67 -6.72
CA TYR A 27 -22.34 10.17 -5.46
C TYR A 27 -23.30 9.13 -4.82
N ASN A 28 -23.10 8.83 -3.54
CA ASN A 28 -23.76 7.76 -2.79
C ASN A 28 -23.65 6.36 -3.45
N GLY A 29 -22.67 6.18 -4.34
CA GLY A 29 -22.48 4.94 -5.09
C GLY A 29 -21.28 4.14 -4.62
N ASN A 30 -21.44 2.85 -4.51
CA ASN A 30 -20.36 1.91 -4.23
C ASN A 30 -19.51 1.66 -5.47
N GLY A 31 -18.21 1.42 -5.26
CA GLY A 31 -17.32 0.82 -6.25
C GLY A 31 -17.02 -0.62 -5.85
N SER A 32 -17.35 -1.58 -6.69
CA SER A 32 -17.20 -2.99 -6.32
C SER A 32 -16.78 -3.86 -7.50
N GLY A 33 -15.98 -4.91 -7.23
CA GLY A 33 -15.53 -5.81 -8.29
C GLY A 33 -14.59 -5.11 -9.29
N ILE A 34 -13.65 -4.31 -8.78
CA ILE A 34 -12.67 -3.60 -9.60
C ILE A 34 -11.41 -4.45 -9.68
N THR A 35 -11.01 -4.82 -10.89
CA THR A 35 -9.80 -5.62 -11.14
C THR A 35 -8.84 -4.87 -12.05
N ILE A 36 -7.60 -4.70 -11.60
CA ILE A 36 -6.50 -4.13 -12.39
C ILE A 36 -5.39 -5.17 -12.45
N SER A 37 -5.15 -5.70 -13.66
CA SER A 37 -4.12 -6.73 -13.88
C SER A 37 -2.96 -6.23 -14.73
N GLY A 38 -3.04 -5.01 -15.29
CA GLY A 38 -1.99 -4.43 -16.12
C GLY A 38 -2.29 -2.99 -16.51
N GLY A 39 -1.46 -2.44 -17.39
CA GLY A 39 -1.60 -1.08 -17.90
C GLY A 39 -1.10 0.01 -16.96
N SER A 40 -1.34 1.26 -17.35
CA SER A 40 -1.06 2.47 -16.57
C SER A 40 -2.37 3.14 -16.19
N VAL A 41 -2.66 3.20 -14.90
CA VAL A 41 -3.95 3.70 -14.38
C VAL A 41 -3.70 4.90 -13.48
N THR A 42 -4.32 6.04 -13.81
CA THR A 42 -4.37 7.22 -12.96
C THR A 42 -5.83 7.52 -12.63
N ALA A 43 -6.18 7.42 -11.36
CA ALA A 43 -7.53 7.66 -10.88
C ALA A 43 -7.52 8.76 -9.81
N TYR A 44 -8.26 9.84 -10.06
CA TYR A 44 -8.27 11.03 -9.22
C TYR A 44 -9.70 11.43 -8.85
N SER A 45 -9.92 11.71 -7.56
CA SER A 45 -11.15 12.34 -7.07
C SER A 45 -10.83 13.68 -6.40
N GLU A 46 -11.41 14.75 -6.89
CA GLU A 46 -11.18 16.10 -6.35
C GLU A 46 -11.95 16.36 -5.05
N CYS A 47 -13.10 15.71 -4.87
CA CYS A 47 -13.93 15.91 -3.68
C CYS A 47 -13.93 14.68 -2.77
N ASN A 48 -15.08 14.24 -2.32
CA ASN A 48 -15.26 13.27 -1.25
C ASN A 48 -15.23 11.80 -1.71
N GLY A 49 -15.01 11.53 -2.99
CA GLY A 49 -14.86 10.16 -3.49
C GLY A 49 -13.45 9.63 -3.30
N SER A 50 -13.27 8.34 -3.42
CA SER A 50 -11.94 7.71 -3.48
C SER A 50 -11.30 7.90 -4.86
N GLY A 51 -9.98 7.71 -4.94
CA GLY A 51 -9.34 7.58 -6.26
C GLY A 51 -9.93 6.38 -7.01
N ILE A 52 -9.88 5.18 -6.39
CA ILE A 52 -10.48 3.94 -6.89
C ILE A 52 -11.40 3.36 -5.82
N GLY A 53 -12.68 3.16 -6.14
CA GLY A 53 -13.66 2.55 -5.24
C GLY A 53 -14.95 3.33 -5.07
N GLY A 54 -15.31 3.70 -3.84
CA GLY A 54 -16.58 4.37 -3.52
C GLY A 54 -16.60 5.88 -3.79
N GLY A 55 -17.73 6.41 -4.22
CA GLY A 55 -17.99 7.84 -4.16
C GLY A 55 -18.31 8.30 -2.73
N TYR A 56 -18.72 9.55 -2.54
CA TYR A 56 -19.17 10.05 -1.23
C TYR A 56 -20.25 9.14 -0.64
N LYS A 57 -20.09 8.72 0.61
CA LYS A 57 -20.91 7.73 1.31
C LYS A 57 -20.95 6.34 0.65
N GLY A 58 -20.12 6.11 -0.36
CA GLY A 58 -20.02 4.83 -1.05
C GLY A 58 -18.86 3.99 -0.54
N ASN A 59 -19.08 2.71 -0.43
CA ASN A 59 -18.04 1.75 -0.08
C ASN A 59 -17.18 1.39 -1.31
N GLY A 60 -15.89 1.12 -1.08
CA GLY A 60 -15.04 0.44 -2.04
C GLY A 60 -14.82 -1.00 -1.61
N SER A 61 -15.21 -1.96 -2.42
CA SER A 61 -15.12 -3.36 -2.02
C SER A 61 -14.74 -4.28 -3.17
N ASN A 62 -14.14 -5.44 -2.84
CA ASN A 62 -13.71 -6.41 -3.85
C ASN A 62 -12.81 -5.75 -4.91
N ILE A 63 -11.76 -5.07 -4.46
CA ILE A 63 -10.80 -4.40 -5.33
C ILE A 63 -9.55 -5.28 -5.39
N THR A 64 -9.16 -5.70 -6.60
CA THR A 64 -8.00 -6.56 -6.83
C THR A 64 -7.02 -5.87 -7.76
N ILE A 65 -5.76 -5.74 -7.33
CA ILE A 65 -4.66 -5.24 -8.14
C ILE A 65 -3.57 -6.31 -8.20
N SER A 66 -3.36 -6.88 -9.37
CA SER A 66 -2.37 -7.95 -9.58
C SER A 66 -1.22 -7.54 -10.50
N GLY A 67 -1.28 -6.34 -11.10
CA GLY A 67 -0.25 -5.85 -12.00
C GLY A 67 -0.49 -4.40 -12.42
N GLY A 68 0.36 -3.90 -13.31
CA GLY A 68 0.29 -2.55 -13.84
C GLY A 68 0.93 -1.48 -12.95
N SER A 69 0.83 -0.23 -13.39
CA SER A 69 1.21 0.96 -12.64
C SER A 69 -0.05 1.73 -12.26
N VAL A 70 -0.35 1.80 -10.98
CA VAL A 70 -1.61 2.36 -10.47
C VAL A 70 -1.33 3.56 -9.57
N ALA A 71 -1.85 4.72 -9.91
CA ALA A 71 -1.87 5.91 -9.09
C ALA A 71 -3.33 6.28 -8.75
N ALA A 72 -3.69 6.13 -7.49
CA ALA A 72 -5.03 6.41 -6.98
C ALA A 72 -4.99 7.53 -5.95
N HIS A 73 -5.67 8.62 -6.22
CA HIS A 73 -5.59 9.84 -5.43
C HIS A 73 -6.97 10.38 -5.05
N SER A 74 -7.16 10.68 -3.77
CA SER A 74 -8.28 11.47 -3.26
C SER A 74 -7.77 12.77 -2.65
N LYS A 75 -8.23 13.90 -3.16
CA LYS A 75 -7.83 15.23 -2.67
C LYS A 75 -8.50 15.61 -1.36
N TRP A 76 -9.71 15.14 -1.12
CA TRP A 76 -10.43 15.44 0.11
C TRP A 76 -10.71 14.12 0.87
N PHE A 77 -11.63 13.98 1.62
CA PHE A 77 -11.93 12.98 2.65
C PHE A 77 -12.10 11.51 2.19
N GLY A 78 -11.98 11.18 0.90
CA GLY A 78 -11.98 9.79 0.44
C GLY A 78 -10.63 9.12 0.62
N SER A 79 -10.57 7.81 0.51
CA SER A 79 -9.31 7.06 0.43
C SER A 79 -8.67 7.15 -0.96
N GLY A 80 -7.37 6.84 -1.04
CA GLY A 80 -6.74 6.61 -2.35
C GLY A 80 -7.41 5.43 -3.04
N ILE A 81 -7.45 4.25 -2.38
CA ILE A 81 -8.12 3.04 -2.84
C ILE A 81 -9.06 2.56 -1.74
N GLY A 82 -10.35 2.44 -2.02
CA GLY A 82 -11.36 1.93 -1.09
C GLY A 82 -12.59 2.83 -0.96
N GLY A 83 -12.95 3.25 0.26
CA GLY A 83 -14.15 4.02 0.53
C GLY A 83 -14.04 5.49 0.19
N GLY A 84 -15.12 6.12 -0.26
CA GLY A 84 -15.25 7.57 -0.23
C GLY A 84 -15.44 8.08 1.20
N ARG A 85 -15.56 9.39 1.39
CA ARG A 85 -15.91 9.97 2.70
C ARG A 85 -17.17 9.29 3.25
N GLU A 86 -17.13 8.85 4.51
CA GLU A 86 -18.18 8.08 5.19
C GLU A 86 -18.42 6.69 4.57
N GLY A 87 -17.51 6.22 3.69
CA GLY A 87 -17.55 4.90 3.09
C GLY A 87 -16.42 4.00 3.56
N ASN A 88 -16.69 2.72 3.67
CA ASN A 88 -15.73 1.71 4.06
C ASN A 88 -14.92 1.21 2.86
N GLY A 89 -13.66 0.81 3.12
CA GLY A 89 -12.86 0.02 2.20
C GLY A 89 -12.77 -1.42 2.69
N SER A 90 -13.15 -2.39 1.88
CA SER A 90 -13.13 -3.78 2.32
C SER A 90 -12.79 -4.75 1.20
N ASN A 91 -12.19 -5.88 1.59
CA ASN A 91 -11.78 -6.93 0.66
C ASN A 91 -10.94 -6.35 -0.51
N ILE A 92 -9.83 -5.72 -0.13
CA ILE A 92 -8.87 -5.13 -1.05
C ILE A 92 -7.64 -6.03 -1.11
N THR A 93 -7.31 -6.52 -2.31
CA THR A 93 -6.17 -7.41 -2.51
C THR A 93 -5.17 -6.80 -3.49
N ILE A 94 -3.91 -6.69 -3.07
CA ILE A 94 -2.80 -6.28 -3.92
C ILE A 94 -1.78 -7.41 -3.94
N SER A 95 -1.60 -8.04 -5.10
CA SER A 95 -0.68 -9.16 -5.28
C SER A 95 0.46 -8.86 -6.27
N GLY A 96 0.46 -7.68 -6.88
CA GLY A 96 1.49 -7.28 -7.83
C GLY A 96 1.33 -5.84 -8.31
N GLY A 97 2.21 -5.43 -9.21
CA GLY A 97 2.21 -4.09 -9.79
C GLY A 97 2.94 -3.03 -8.94
N SER A 98 2.95 -1.80 -9.43
CA SER A 98 3.41 -0.61 -8.72
C SER A 98 2.20 0.25 -8.35
N VAL A 99 1.88 0.31 -7.07
CA VAL A 99 0.67 0.95 -6.57
C VAL A 99 1.01 2.14 -5.69
N THR A 100 0.49 3.31 -6.02
CA THR A 100 0.51 4.50 -5.18
C THR A 100 -0.92 4.88 -4.83
N ALA A 101 -1.24 4.85 -3.56
CA ALA A 101 -2.56 5.19 -3.03
C ALA A 101 -2.43 6.36 -2.06
N TYR A 102 -3.04 7.48 -2.38
CA TYR A 102 -2.87 8.72 -1.64
C TYR A 102 -4.20 9.38 -1.27
N SER A 103 -4.31 9.80 -0.01
CA SER A 103 -5.38 10.66 0.49
C SER A 103 -4.79 11.94 1.07
N GLU A 104 -5.17 13.10 0.53
CA GLU A 104 -4.68 14.39 1.03
C GLU A 104 -5.30 14.81 2.36
N ARG A 105 -6.49 14.33 2.68
CA ARG A 105 -7.20 14.77 3.89
C ARG A 105 -7.97 13.64 4.57
N ASN A 106 -7.45 13.16 5.66
CA ASN A 106 -8.15 12.36 6.67
C ASN A 106 -8.77 11.01 6.22
N GLY A 107 -8.79 10.69 4.93
CA GLY A 107 -9.04 9.34 4.43
C GLY A 107 -7.79 8.48 4.56
N SER A 108 -7.88 7.18 4.41
CA SER A 108 -6.72 6.31 4.33
C SER A 108 -6.07 6.34 2.94
N GLY A 109 -4.80 5.96 2.86
CA GLY A 109 -4.20 5.65 1.56
C GLY A 109 -4.94 4.47 0.91
N ILE A 110 -5.04 3.35 1.64
CA ILE A 110 -5.79 2.15 1.24
C ILE A 110 -6.74 1.76 2.36
N GLY A 111 -8.05 1.74 2.08
CA GLY A 111 -9.08 1.33 3.04
C GLY A 111 -10.24 2.31 3.14
N GLY A 112 -10.57 2.80 4.35
CA GLY A 112 -11.72 3.66 4.58
C GLY A 112 -11.50 5.13 4.23
N GLY A 113 -12.52 5.85 3.82
CA GLY A 113 -12.52 7.30 3.80
C GLY A 113 -12.69 7.89 5.22
N TYR A 114 -12.71 9.20 5.35
CA TYR A 114 -13.04 9.88 6.61
C TYR A 114 -14.34 9.32 7.21
N ASN A 115 -14.33 8.95 8.48
CA ASN A 115 -15.38 8.20 9.16
C ASN A 115 -15.71 6.82 8.56
N GLY A 116 -14.86 6.27 7.71
CA GLY A 116 -15.00 4.95 7.12
C GLY A 116 -13.95 3.97 7.62
N SER A 117 -14.34 2.74 7.80
CA SER A 117 -13.45 1.66 8.24
C SER A 117 -12.72 0.99 7.07
N GLY A 118 -11.53 0.46 7.37
CA GLY A 118 -10.77 -0.40 6.46
C GLY A 118 -10.74 -1.83 6.98
N SER A 119 -11.12 -2.80 6.16
CA SER A 119 -11.11 -4.20 6.59
C SER A 119 -10.72 -5.16 5.47
N ASP A 120 -10.18 -6.30 5.87
CA ASP A 120 -9.86 -7.40 4.95
C ASP A 120 -8.94 -6.93 3.80
N ILE A 121 -7.86 -6.24 4.15
CA ILE A 121 -6.88 -5.71 3.21
C ILE A 121 -5.69 -6.66 3.18
N THR A 122 -5.40 -7.22 2.02
CA THR A 122 -4.29 -8.16 1.82
C THR A 122 -3.30 -7.62 0.80
N ILE A 123 -2.02 -7.54 1.20
CA ILE A 123 -0.91 -7.22 0.31
C ILE A 123 0.05 -8.41 0.32
N SER A 124 0.14 -9.12 -0.80
CA SER A 124 0.98 -10.30 -0.97
C SER A 124 2.10 -10.13 -1.99
N GLY A 125 2.18 -8.97 -2.64
CA GLY A 125 3.21 -8.69 -3.63
C GLY A 125 3.13 -7.27 -4.18
N GLY A 126 4.03 -6.95 -5.10
CA GLY A 126 4.12 -5.64 -5.73
C GLY A 126 4.91 -4.61 -4.93
N SER A 127 5.01 -3.40 -5.47
CA SER A 127 5.56 -2.22 -4.80
C SER A 127 4.40 -1.29 -4.44
N VAL A 128 4.10 -1.19 -3.15
CA VAL A 128 2.93 -0.45 -2.66
C VAL A 128 3.37 0.74 -1.84
N THR A 129 2.92 1.93 -2.22
CA THR A 129 3.04 3.14 -1.42
C THR A 129 1.63 3.59 -1.03
N ALA A 130 1.33 3.55 0.25
CA ALA A 130 0.07 4.03 0.79
C ALA A 130 0.35 5.21 1.71
N TYR A 131 -0.39 6.29 1.54
CA TYR A 131 -0.17 7.49 2.32
C TYR A 131 -1.47 8.23 2.63
N SER A 132 -1.64 8.58 3.90
CA SER A 132 -2.70 9.45 4.40
C SER A 132 -2.08 10.75 4.88
N HIS A 133 -2.37 11.85 4.21
CA HIS A 133 -2.04 13.18 4.71
C HIS A 133 -3.19 13.69 5.60
N GLY A 134 -2.86 14.23 6.74
CA GLY A 134 -3.87 14.77 7.65
C GLY A 134 -4.11 16.25 7.43
N PHE A 135 -5.17 16.76 8.01
CA PHE A 135 -5.39 18.18 8.21
C PHE A 135 -5.40 18.46 9.72
N ASP A 136 -4.68 19.49 10.17
CA ASP A 136 -4.56 19.86 11.59
C ASP A 136 -4.05 18.73 12.52
N ASN A 137 -3.03 17.99 12.09
CA ASN A 137 -2.45 16.84 12.83
C ASN A 137 -3.41 15.66 13.05
N VAL A 138 -4.49 15.63 12.33
CA VAL A 138 -5.47 14.54 12.34
C VAL A 138 -5.46 13.86 11.02
N LYS A 139 -5.15 12.56 10.97
CA LYS A 139 -5.08 11.77 9.74
C LYS A 139 -5.72 10.40 9.89
N GLY A 140 -6.10 9.80 8.78
CA GLY A 140 -6.41 8.39 8.70
C GLY A 140 -5.15 7.54 8.71
N SER A 141 -5.29 6.25 8.67
CA SER A 141 -4.18 5.31 8.50
C SER A 141 -3.69 5.31 7.07
N ASP A 142 -2.42 5.05 6.85
CA ASP A 142 -1.94 4.84 5.48
C ASP A 142 -2.60 3.60 4.88
N ILE A 143 -2.73 2.51 5.68
CA ILE A 143 -3.50 1.32 5.32
C ILE A 143 -4.44 1.01 6.48
N GLY A 144 -5.75 0.98 6.25
CA GLY A 144 -6.74 0.75 7.28
C GLY A 144 -7.93 1.71 7.24
N GLY A 145 -8.39 2.15 8.40
CA GLY A 145 -9.49 3.12 8.51
C GLY A 145 -9.06 4.55 8.19
N GLY A 146 -9.96 5.34 7.67
CA GLY A 146 -9.81 6.78 7.68
C GLY A 146 -9.93 7.34 9.10
N TYR A 147 -9.78 8.65 9.28
CA TYR A 147 -9.98 9.28 10.57
C TYR A 147 -11.37 8.93 11.15
N ASN A 148 -11.42 8.56 12.40
CA ASN A 148 -12.58 7.99 13.11
C ASN A 148 -13.08 6.65 12.54
N GLY A 149 -12.39 6.01 11.61
CA GLY A 149 -12.69 4.66 11.14
C GLY A 149 -11.92 3.60 11.90
N ASN A 150 -12.41 2.39 11.91
CA ASN A 150 -11.73 1.24 12.50
C ASN A 150 -10.95 0.47 11.42
N SER A 151 -9.94 -0.27 11.85
CA SER A 151 -9.19 -1.18 10.99
C SER A 151 -9.29 -2.60 11.51
N ASN A 152 -9.51 -3.55 10.61
CA ASN A 152 -9.55 -4.96 10.94
C ASN A 152 -8.92 -5.80 9.82
N ASN A 153 -8.28 -6.90 10.18
CA ASN A 153 -7.80 -7.90 9.22
C ASN A 153 -6.92 -7.31 8.11
N ILE A 154 -5.83 -6.66 8.48
CA ILE A 154 -4.83 -6.18 7.54
C ILE A 154 -3.70 -7.20 7.49
N TYR A 155 -3.42 -7.75 6.30
CA TYR A 155 -2.44 -8.81 6.09
C TYR A 155 -1.40 -8.36 5.06
N ILE A 156 -0.13 -8.36 5.46
CA ILE A 156 0.99 -8.15 4.55
C ILE A 156 1.84 -9.40 4.58
N SER A 157 1.92 -10.12 3.47
CA SER A 157 2.67 -11.38 3.35
C SER A 157 3.77 -11.34 2.30
N GLY A 158 3.94 -10.20 1.63
CA GLY A 158 4.97 -10.03 0.61
C GLY A 158 4.90 -8.68 -0.05
N GLY A 159 5.81 -8.46 -0.99
CA GLY A 159 5.97 -7.17 -1.67
C GLY A 159 6.79 -6.18 -0.86
N SER A 160 6.96 -4.99 -1.43
CA SER A 160 7.59 -3.84 -0.79
C SER A 160 6.52 -2.84 -0.43
N VAL A 161 6.28 -2.61 0.86
CA VAL A 161 5.18 -1.75 1.32
C VAL A 161 5.75 -0.52 2.04
N LYS A 162 5.49 0.66 1.51
CA LYS A 162 5.72 1.93 2.17
C LYS A 162 4.40 2.40 2.79
N ALA A 163 4.30 2.31 4.11
CA ALA A 163 3.20 2.85 4.89
C ALA A 163 3.74 3.24 6.27
N GLN A 164 3.50 4.46 6.72
CA GLN A 164 3.94 4.93 8.03
C GLN A 164 3.02 4.43 9.14
N THR A 165 1.74 4.39 8.85
CA THR A 165 0.71 4.00 9.81
C THR A 165 -0.13 2.86 9.23
N LEU A 166 -0.07 1.74 9.93
CA LEU A 166 -1.06 0.67 9.83
C LEU A 166 -1.89 0.76 11.09
N ASP A 167 -3.17 1.05 10.97
CA ASP A 167 -4.01 1.14 12.13
C ASP A 167 -4.42 -0.27 12.58
N TYR A 168 -3.93 -0.54 13.72
CA TYR A 168 -4.30 -1.46 14.77
C TYR A 168 -4.90 -2.84 14.46
N THR A 169 -4.11 -3.75 14.50
CA THR A 169 -4.13 -5.10 15.09
C THR A 169 -2.92 -5.82 14.54
N PRO A 170 -2.40 -6.85 15.15
CA PRO A 170 -1.12 -7.39 14.69
C PRO A 170 -1.21 -7.64 13.19
N VAL A 171 -0.36 -6.98 12.44
CA VAL A 171 -0.22 -7.19 11.00
C VAL A 171 0.16 -8.65 10.85
N LYS A 172 -0.77 -9.48 10.43
CA LYS A 172 -0.55 -10.90 10.20
C LYS A 172 -0.29 -11.11 8.73
N SER A 173 0.63 -11.98 8.40
CA SER A 173 0.74 -12.45 7.03
C SER A 173 -0.53 -13.22 6.62
N ALA A 174 -0.78 -13.37 5.33
CA ALA A 174 -1.88 -14.18 4.81
C ALA A 174 -1.81 -15.67 5.26
N ASN A 175 -0.65 -16.12 5.70
CA ASN A 175 -0.48 -17.35 6.47
C ASN A 175 -0.63 -16.97 7.95
N GLU A 176 -1.67 -17.40 8.60
CA GLU A 176 -2.17 -16.99 9.92
C GLU A 176 -1.14 -16.96 11.09
N ASN A 177 0.09 -17.38 10.85
CA ASN A 177 1.15 -17.53 11.85
C ASN A 177 2.40 -16.66 11.60
N ILE A 178 2.45 -15.83 10.56
CA ILE A 178 3.62 -14.99 10.28
C ILE A 178 3.27 -13.55 10.64
N SER A 179 3.96 -12.99 11.62
CA SER A 179 3.91 -11.56 11.93
C SER A 179 4.83 -10.78 11.00
N VAL A 180 4.48 -9.56 10.65
CA VAL A 180 5.37 -8.64 9.96
C VAL A 180 5.65 -7.44 10.86
N TYR A 181 6.85 -6.91 10.74
CA TYR A 181 7.41 -5.87 11.60
C TYR A 181 7.84 -4.68 10.76
N ARG A 182 7.64 -3.48 11.30
CA ARG A 182 8.04 -2.25 10.61
C ARG A 182 9.54 -2.08 10.66
N TYR A 183 10.12 -1.81 9.52
CA TYR A 183 11.50 -1.41 9.38
C TYR A 183 11.60 -0.01 8.77
N ASP A 184 12.32 0.89 9.44
CA ASP A 184 12.47 2.27 9.01
C ASP A 184 13.79 2.42 8.21
N ILE A 185 13.67 2.75 6.93
CA ILE A 185 14.80 2.96 6.02
C ILE A 185 15.02 4.46 5.87
N SER A 186 16.12 4.97 6.42
CA SER A 186 16.53 6.34 6.16
C SER A 186 17.30 6.38 4.85
N ASN A 187 16.72 6.98 3.83
CA ASN A 187 17.35 7.15 2.54
C ASN A 187 17.12 8.56 1.99
N PRO A 188 18.16 9.38 1.87
CA PRO A 188 18.04 10.69 1.26
C PRO A 188 17.79 10.64 -0.26
N ASP A 189 18.13 9.53 -0.92
CA ASP A 189 17.93 9.33 -2.36
C ASP A 189 17.21 8.01 -2.59
N CYS A 190 15.89 8.09 -2.75
CA CYS A 190 15.00 6.93 -2.86
C CYS A 190 15.00 6.28 -4.25
N SER A 191 15.94 6.60 -5.13
CA SER A 191 15.90 6.18 -6.54
C SER A 191 16.23 4.70 -6.77
N ASN A 192 16.94 4.05 -5.85
CA ASN A 192 17.39 2.67 -6.02
C ASN A 192 17.34 1.89 -4.70
N ILE A 193 16.16 1.38 -4.37
CA ILE A 193 15.98 0.53 -3.20
C ILE A 193 15.59 -0.87 -3.67
N GLY A 194 16.23 -1.88 -3.10
CA GLY A 194 15.85 -3.27 -3.27
C GLY A 194 15.63 -3.94 -1.92
N ILE A 195 14.67 -4.83 -1.84
CA ILE A 195 14.43 -5.69 -0.68
C ILE A 195 14.49 -7.13 -1.18
N ASP A 196 15.38 -7.93 -0.61
CA ASP A 196 15.60 -9.35 -0.95
C ASP A 196 15.78 -9.60 -2.46
N GLY A 197 16.52 -8.70 -3.12
CA GLY A 197 16.79 -8.76 -4.55
C GLY A 197 15.71 -8.22 -5.46
N ASN A 198 14.58 -7.79 -4.92
CA ASN A 198 13.51 -7.15 -5.67
C ASN A 198 13.71 -5.63 -5.69
N ASN A 199 13.70 -5.01 -6.85
CA ASN A 199 13.77 -3.57 -6.96
C ASN A 199 12.49 -2.94 -6.43
N TRP A 200 12.65 -1.94 -5.57
CA TRP A 200 11.55 -1.16 -5.07
C TRP A 200 11.73 0.30 -5.50
N THR A 201 10.81 0.81 -6.29
CA THR A 201 10.79 2.23 -6.67
C THR A 201 9.64 2.91 -5.93
N PRO A 202 9.86 3.40 -4.71
CA PRO A 202 8.82 4.10 -3.97
C PRO A 202 8.52 5.44 -4.64
N SER A 203 7.27 5.79 -4.76
CA SER A 203 6.87 7.15 -5.11
C SER A 203 7.22 8.06 -3.94
N ILE A 204 8.01 9.11 -4.20
CA ILE A 204 8.36 10.11 -3.20
C ILE A 204 7.23 11.15 -3.22
N HIS A 205 6.58 11.33 -2.07
CA HIS A 205 5.72 12.48 -1.88
C HIS A 205 6.55 13.67 -1.41
N SER A 206 6.12 14.87 -1.76
CA SER A 206 6.82 16.15 -1.60
C SER A 206 7.09 16.60 -0.15
N ASP A 207 6.71 15.82 0.83
CA ASP A 207 6.66 16.22 2.24
C ASP A 207 7.99 16.11 3.00
N ASN A 208 9.14 16.18 2.34
CA ASN A 208 10.47 16.10 2.99
C ASN A 208 10.71 14.87 3.88
N ASP A 209 9.81 13.91 3.92
CA ASP A 209 9.99 12.69 4.68
C ASP A 209 10.92 11.74 3.93
N LYS A 210 12.17 11.72 4.36
CA LYS A 210 13.22 10.86 3.80
C LYS A 210 13.23 9.46 4.39
N THR A 211 12.24 9.12 5.20
CA THR A 211 12.13 7.81 5.81
C THR A 211 11.17 6.95 5.03
N LEU A 212 11.63 5.79 4.60
CA LEU A 212 10.79 4.75 4.02
C LEU A 212 10.48 3.72 5.09
N TYR A 213 9.26 3.26 5.12
CA TYR A 213 8.83 2.20 6.02
C TYR A 213 8.60 0.94 5.21
N ALA A 214 9.31 -0.13 5.56
CA ALA A 214 9.09 -1.46 5.01
C ALA A 214 8.46 -2.34 6.09
N TRP A 215 7.52 -3.18 5.68
CA TRP A 215 6.94 -4.20 6.55
C TRP A 215 7.47 -5.54 6.10
N LEU A 216 8.27 -6.17 6.94
CA LEU A 216 9.06 -7.36 6.64
C LEU A 216 8.64 -8.48 7.58
N THR A 217 8.75 -9.72 7.13
CA THR A 217 8.55 -10.90 7.99
C THR A 217 9.62 -10.96 9.09
N GLY A 218 9.36 -11.70 10.16
CA GLY A 218 10.30 -11.85 11.28
C GLY A 218 11.45 -12.80 10.97
N GLU A 219 12.18 -12.50 9.90
CA GLU A 219 13.36 -13.23 9.44
C GLU A 219 14.42 -12.23 8.96
N ASP A 220 15.61 -12.72 8.66
CA ASP A 220 16.67 -11.87 8.17
C ASP A 220 16.37 -11.39 6.74
N HIS A 221 16.50 -10.08 6.52
CA HIS A 221 16.33 -9.45 5.21
C HIS A 221 17.58 -8.72 4.78
N TYR A 222 17.77 -8.53 3.49
CA TYR A 222 18.77 -7.60 3.00
C TYR A 222 18.14 -6.49 2.16
N ILE A 223 18.58 -5.28 2.44
CA ILE A 223 18.10 -4.06 1.79
C ILE A 223 19.25 -3.45 1.01
N THR A 224 19.00 -3.14 -0.25
CA THR A 224 19.92 -2.42 -1.12
C THR A 224 19.48 -0.96 -1.20
N VAL A 225 20.40 -0.04 -0.95
CA VAL A 225 20.19 1.40 -1.09
C VAL A 225 21.30 1.95 -1.98
N GLY A 226 20.97 2.31 -3.20
CA GLY A 226 21.96 2.65 -4.21
C GLY A 226 22.87 1.43 -4.53
N SER A 227 24.17 1.59 -4.36
CA SER A 227 25.15 0.51 -4.51
C SER A 227 25.46 -0.24 -3.22
N GLU A 228 24.93 0.20 -2.09
CA GLU A 228 25.17 -0.43 -0.79
C GLU A 228 24.13 -1.52 -0.51
N LYS A 229 24.62 -2.71 -0.16
CA LYS A 229 23.80 -3.79 0.39
C LYS A 229 23.99 -3.85 1.90
N LYS A 230 22.87 -3.90 2.63
CA LYS A 230 22.86 -4.00 4.10
C LYS A 230 22.03 -5.21 4.49
N ALA A 231 22.56 -6.06 5.36
CA ALA A 231 21.76 -7.11 6.00
C ALA A 231 21.09 -6.53 7.25
N TYR A 232 19.87 -6.95 7.48
CA TYR A 232 19.11 -6.63 8.67
C TYR A 232 18.70 -7.92 9.35
N ILE A 233 19.21 -8.10 10.55
CA ILE A 233 18.97 -9.30 11.35
C ILE A 233 17.78 -9.03 12.23
N PHE A 234 16.82 -9.93 12.19
CA PHE A 234 15.65 -9.89 13.05
C PHE A 234 15.98 -10.47 14.43
N ASP A 235 15.75 -9.69 15.46
CA ASP A 235 15.82 -10.16 16.84
C ASP A 235 14.45 -10.63 17.32
N SER A 236 14.26 -11.94 17.36
CA SER A 236 13.01 -12.55 17.78
C SER A 236 12.67 -12.33 19.26
N ALA A 237 13.65 -11.97 20.10
CA ALA A 237 13.41 -11.71 21.51
C ALA A 237 12.86 -10.29 21.76
N SER A 238 13.31 -9.32 20.98
CA SER A 238 12.81 -7.94 21.04
C SER A 238 11.76 -7.63 19.99
N GLU A 239 11.49 -8.54 19.07
CA GLU A 239 10.60 -8.34 17.92
C GLU A 239 10.98 -7.12 17.06
N THR A 240 12.27 -6.90 16.89
CA THR A 240 12.81 -5.73 16.17
C THR A 240 13.92 -6.12 15.20
N PHE A 241 14.11 -5.29 14.19
CA PHE A 241 15.29 -5.38 13.32
C PHE A 241 16.44 -4.57 13.92
N SER A 242 17.56 -5.23 14.19
CA SER A 242 18.75 -4.56 14.62
C SER A 242 19.43 -3.88 13.44
N ASN A 243 19.74 -2.58 13.57
CA ASN A 243 20.57 -1.83 12.63
C ASN A 243 22.08 -2.19 12.74
N THR A 244 22.42 -3.42 13.06
CA THR A 244 23.81 -3.83 13.00
C THR A 244 24.24 -3.84 11.54
N LYS A 245 24.98 -2.81 11.14
CA LYS A 245 25.68 -2.74 9.84
C LYS A 245 26.62 -3.94 9.74
N ARG A 246 26.13 -5.06 9.29
CA ARG A 246 26.98 -6.13 8.82
C ARG A 246 27.28 -5.84 7.36
N THR A 247 28.52 -5.51 7.06
CA THR A 247 28.97 -5.49 5.67
C THR A 247 28.93 -6.91 5.16
N LEU A 248 28.05 -7.20 4.24
CA LEU A 248 27.94 -8.52 3.63
C LEU A 248 29.18 -8.78 2.79
N SER A 249 29.82 -9.91 3.00
CA SER A 249 30.86 -10.41 2.15
C SER A 249 30.27 -11.24 0.99
N SER A 250 31.06 -11.46 -0.06
CA SER A 250 30.62 -12.33 -1.17
C SER A 250 30.25 -13.75 -0.75
N SER A 251 30.72 -14.22 0.41
CA SER A 251 30.37 -15.51 1.01
C SER A 251 28.97 -15.54 1.64
N ASP A 252 28.40 -14.39 1.98
CA ASP A 252 27.04 -14.29 2.53
C ASP A 252 25.97 -14.46 1.40
N PHE A 253 26.39 -14.52 0.15
CA PHE A 253 25.53 -14.69 -1.04
C PHE A 253 25.76 -16.05 -1.72
N GLN A 254 25.76 -17.11 -0.97
CA GLN A 254 25.69 -18.43 -1.58
C GLN A 254 24.24 -18.67 -2.04
N PHE A 255 23.99 -18.31 -3.29
CA PHE A 255 22.80 -18.84 -3.97
C PHE A 255 22.97 -20.36 -4.03
N ALA A 256 22.11 -21.09 -3.34
CA ALA A 256 21.92 -22.48 -3.66
C ALA A 256 21.45 -22.52 -5.12
N ALA A 257 22.35 -22.96 -6.03
CA ALA A 257 21.93 -23.22 -7.38
C ALA A 257 20.79 -24.23 -7.32
N PRO A 258 19.69 -24.04 -8.08
CA PRO A 258 18.64 -25.04 -8.12
C PRO A 258 19.27 -26.36 -8.56
N GLU A 259 19.21 -27.35 -7.67
CA GLU A 259 19.61 -28.70 -8.04
C GLU A 259 18.66 -29.20 -9.11
N ASN A 260 19.25 -29.62 -10.23
CA ASN A 260 18.64 -30.33 -11.35
C ASN A 260 17.91 -29.48 -12.40
N LEU A 261 18.71 -28.94 -13.33
CA LEU A 261 18.33 -28.97 -14.73
C LEU A 261 19.25 -30.00 -15.45
N THR A 262 18.81 -31.24 -15.54
CA THR A 262 19.23 -32.21 -16.58
C THR A 262 18.11 -32.37 -17.57
#